data_3ae7a0b0f6763f41a13f2ccc4093740e
#
_entry.id   3ae7a0b0f6763f41a13f2ccc4093740e
#
_cell.length_a   1.000
_cell.length_b   1.000
_cell.length_c   1.000
_cell.angle_alpha   90.00
_cell.angle_beta   90.00
_cell.angle_gamma   90.00
#
_symmetry.space_group_name_H-M   'P 1'
#
loop_
_entity.id
_entity.type
_entity.pdbx_description
1 polymer ?
#
loop_
_entity_poly.entity_id
_entity_poly.type
_entity_poly.pdbx_seq_one_letter_code
_entity_poly.pdbx_strand_id
1 'polypeptide(L)'
;MKVSRLFALFALVILAACTKPVVWAPEEDVIAARYVDDGPAEIVLFNVIRNENGRGEHAALMINASQRVLFDPAGSWAHPDSPERHDVLYGFDDEQLFRYTYYHARRTHRVRIQHLQVPAETAETILRLAQEYGPVPDGFCARSIFDILRQVPGFEELNPSFFPNRLSEQFAELPGVWEEVVYSDAEPTERQQYTQ
;
A
#
# COMPACT_ATOMS: atom_id res chain seq x y z
N MET A 1 -27.34 -40.58 -3.76
CA MET A 1 -26.03 -40.25 -4.36
C MET A 1 -25.99 -39.07 -5.31
N LYS A 2 -27.08 -38.67 -5.98
CA LYS A 2 -27.10 -37.52 -6.93
C LYS A 2 -27.11 -36.15 -6.25
N VAL A 3 -27.77 -36.02 -5.09
CA VAL A 3 -27.89 -34.75 -4.35
C VAL A 3 -26.55 -34.33 -3.74
N SER A 4 -25.73 -35.25 -3.26
CA SER A 4 -24.41 -34.97 -2.69
C SER A 4 -23.42 -34.40 -3.73
N ARG A 5 -23.52 -34.77 -5.00
CA ARG A 5 -22.68 -34.26 -6.07
C ARG A 5 -23.07 -32.83 -6.49
N LEU A 6 -24.38 -32.50 -6.43
CA LEU A 6 -24.84 -31.14 -6.69
C LEU A 6 -24.41 -30.14 -5.60
N PHE A 7 -24.45 -30.55 -4.32
CA PHE A 7 -23.97 -29.73 -3.21
C PHE A 7 -22.45 -29.49 -3.26
N ALA A 8 -21.67 -30.51 -3.65
CA ALA A 8 -20.23 -30.36 -3.83
C ALA A 8 -19.87 -29.41 -5.00
N LEU A 9 -20.61 -29.47 -6.11
CA LEU A 9 -20.44 -28.55 -7.24
C LEU A 9 -20.82 -27.11 -6.87
N PHE A 10 -21.90 -26.91 -6.11
CA PHE A 10 -22.36 -25.60 -5.66
C PHE A 10 -21.38 -24.96 -4.67
N ALA A 11 -20.80 -25.77 -3.75
CA ALA A 11 -19.76 -25.32 -2.82
C ALA A 11 -18.46 -24.91 -3.55
N LEU A 12 -18.07 -25.62 -4.63
CA LEU A 12 -16.90 -25.28 -5.44
C LEU A 12 -17.08 -23.94 -6.18
N VAL A 13 -18.29 -23.65 -6.67
CA VAL A 13 -18.59 -22.39 -7.38
C VAL A 13 -18.58 -21.19 -6.44
N ILE A 14 -19.00 -21.36 -5.17
CA ILE A 14 -18.96 -20.28 -4.16
C ILE A 14 -17.51 -19.96 -3.75
N LEU A 15 -16.63 -20.95 -3.67
CA LEU A 15 -15.22 -20.73 -3.36
C LEU A 15 -14.46 -20.00 -4.47
N ALA A 16 -14.86 -20.15 -5.73
CA ALA A 16 -14.25 -19.45 -6.86
C ALA A 16 -14.70 -17.98 -6.99
N ALA A 17 -15.80 -17.57 -6.35
CA ALA A 17 -16.36 -16.22 -6.47
C ALA A 17 -15.73 -15.17 -5.54
N CYS A 18 -14.80 -15.57 -4.66
CA CYS A 18 -14.21 -14.69 -3.65
C CYS A 18 -12.76 -14.30 -3.92
N THR A 19 -12.19 -14.60 -5.08
CA THR A 19 -10.85 -14.15 -5.43
C THR A 19 -10.93 -12.84 -6.21
N LYS A 20 -10.33 -11.75 -5.68
CA LYS A 20 -10.09 -10.55 -6.49
C LYS A 20 -9.26 -10.94 -7.72
N PRO A 21 -9.54 -10.33 -8.89
CA PRO A 21 -8.67 -10.51 -10.05
C PRO A 21 -7.25 -10.10 -9.66
N VAL A 22 -6.28 -10.94 -9.98
CA VAL A 22 -4.87 -10.60 -9.81
C VAL A 22 -4.53 -9.53 -10.85
N VAL A 23 -4.12 -8.35 -10.39
CA VAL A 23 -3.61 -7.30 -11.28
C VAL A 23 -2.16 -7.64 -11.62
N TRP A 24 -1.86 -7.69 -12.91
CA TRP A 24 -0.51 -7.96 -13.41
C TRP A 24 -0.27 -7.20 -14.72
N ALA A 25 0.30 -6.00 -14.58
CA ALA A 25 0.66 -5.16 -15.72
C ALA A 25 1.73 -5.83 -16.60
N PRO A 26 1.68 -5.65 -17.93
CA PRO A 26 2.73 -6.09 -18.85
C PRO A 26 4.12 -5.56 -18.46
N GLU A 27 5.18 -6.29 -18.81
CA GLU A 27 6.56 -5.90 -18.49
C GLU A 27 6.93 -4.56 -19.14
N GLU A 28 6.52 -4.36 -20.40
CA GLU A 28 6.74 -3.13 -21.15
C GLU A 28 6.17 -1.90 -20.46
N ASP A 29 4.99 -2.02 -19.82
CA ASP A 29 4.34 -0.91 -19.12
C ASP A 29 5.10 -0.58 -17.82
N VAL A 30 5.53 -1.60 -17.08
CA VAL A 30 6.34 -1.43 -15.86
C VAL A 30 7.69 -0.79 -16.17
N ILE A 31 8.35 -1.22 -17.26
CA ILE A 31 9.64 -0.62 -17.70
C ILE A 31 9.43 0.82 -18.13
N ALA A 32 8.38 1.09 -18.92
CA ALA A 32 8.08 2.44 -19.42
C ALA A 32 7.75 3.43 -18.29
N ALA A 33 7.04 2.96 -17.26
CA ALA A 33 6.67 3.77 -16.11
C ALA A 33 7.78 3.94 -15.06
N ARG A 34 8.92 3.24 -15.19
CA ARG A 34 9.98 3.27 -14.19
C ARG A 34 10.39 4.70 -13.83
N TYR A 35 10.26 5.05 -12.57
CA TYR A 35 10.68 6.33 -12.00
C TYR A 35 11.82 6.14 -11.00
N VAL A 36 12.84 6.96 -11.09
CA VAL A 36 13.97 7.01 -10.17
C VAL A 36 14.01 8.40 -9.57
N ASP A 37 13.91 8.48 -8.27
CA ASP A 37 14.03 9.71 -7.50
C ASP A 37 15.48 9.91 -7.07
N ASP A 38 16.01 11.13 -7.26
CA ASP A 38 17.39 11.49 -6.92
C ASP A 38 17.60 11.78 -5.42
N GLY A 39 16.53 11.72 -4.63
CA GLY A 39 16.55 11.91 -3.17
C GLY A 39 17.21 10.74 -2.43
N PRO A 40 17.33 10.86 -1.11
CA PRO A 40 17.87 9.78 -0.29
C PRO A 40 16.97 8.54 -0.36
N ALA A 41 17.56 7.36 -0.18
CA ALA A 41 16.79 6.15 0.00
C ALA A 41 15.91 6.27 1.26
N GLU A 42 14.62 6.04 1.09
CA GLU A 42 13.64 6.18 2.19
C GLU A 42 12.45 5.23 2.02
N ILE A 43 11.77 5.01 3.12
CA ILE A 43 10.44 4.42 3.13
C ILE A 43 9.46 5.42 3.74
N VAL A 44 8.26 5.49 3.17
CA VAL A 44 7.21 6.40 3.63
C VAL A 44 5.94 5.62 3.91
N LEU A 45 5.50 5.65 5.17
CA LEU A 45 4.27 4.98 5.58
C LEU A 45 3.10 5.96 5.51
N PHE A 46 2.05 5.55 4.79
CA PHE A 46 0.77 6.24 4.75
C PHE A 46 -0.22 5.54 5.70
N ASN A 47 -0.91 6.32 6.53
CA ASN A 47 -2.02 5.84 7.34
C ASN A 47 -3.24 6.71 7.06
N VAL A 48 -4.25 6.14 6.43
CA VAL A 48 -5.53 6.80 6.12
C VAL A 48 -6.44 6.70 7.34
N ILE A 49 -6.80 7.83 7.92
CA ILE A 49 -7.47 7.93 9.21
C ILE A 49 -8.83 8.60 9.04
N ARG A 50 -9.89 7.96 9.51
CA ARG A 50 -11.24 8.53 9.55
C ARG A 50 -11.29 9.70 10.53
N ASN A 51 -11.73 10.88 10.08
CA ASN A 51 -11.77 12.09 10.91
C ASN A 51 -12.75 12.00 12.08
N GLU A 52 -13.89 11.32 11.86
CA GLU A 52 -14.96 11.20 12.84
C GLU A 52 -14.54 10.52 14.16
N ASN A 53 -13.73 9.47 14.07
CA ASN A 53 -13.40 8.62 15.22
C ASN A 53 -11.93 8.26 15.38
N GLY A 54 -11.06 8.77 14.49
CA GLY A 54 -9.62 8.51 14.51
C GLY A 54 -9.20 7.10 14.11
N ARG A 55 -10.10 6.29 13.55
CA ARG A 55 -9.79 4.92 13.13
C ARG A 55 -8.92 4.93 11.88
N GLY A 56 -7.82 4.19 11.90
CA GLY A 56 -7.03 3.87 10.71
C GLY A 56 -7.77 2.86 9.85
N GLU A 57 -8.00 3.20 8.59
CA GLU A 57 -8.79 2.38 7.66
C GLU A 57 -7.93 1.76 6.55
N HIS A 58 -6.76 2.34 6.27
CA HIS A 58 -5.85 1.83 5.27
C HIS A 58 -4.41 2.21 5.60
N ALA A 59 -3.45 1.40 5.10
CA ALA A 59 -2.03 1.69 5.16
C ALA A 59 -1.35 1.24 3.86
N ALA A 60 -0.40 2.07 3.38
CA ALA A 60 0.46 1.78 2.25
C ALA A 60 1.91 2.18 2.56
N LEU A 61 2.86 1.65 1.79
CA LEU A 61 4.29 1.89 1.97
C LEU A 61 4.92 2.33 0.64
N MET A 62 5.30 3.60 0.51
CA MET A 62 6.17 4.04 -0.57
C MET A 62 7.61 3.63 -0.28
N ILE A 63 8.32 3.20 -1.30
CA ILE A 63 9.70 2.73 -1.20
C ILE A 63 10.51 3.47 -2.28
N ASN A 64 11.45 4.32 -1.84
CA ASN A 64 12.42 4.98 -2.70
C ASN A 64 13.77 4.25 -2.62
N ALA A 65 14.06 3.43 -3.63
CA ALA A 65 15.25 2.60 -3.76
C ALA A 65 15.88 2.79 -5.16
N SER A 66 16.26 1.75 -5.87
CA SER A 66 16.68 1.83 -7.28
C SER A 66 15.57 2.28 -8.24
N GLN A 67 14.35 2.27 -7.77
CA GLN A 67 13.17 2.93 -8.33
C GLN A 67 12.20 3.27 -7.19
N ARG A 68 11.33 4.25 -7.42
CA ARG A 68 10.29 4.59 -6.45
C ARG A 68 8.98 3.90 -6.84
N VAL A 69 8.43 3.14 -5.89
CA VAL A 69 7.16 2.42 -6.01
C VAL A 69 6.28 2.68 -4.80
N LEU A 70 4.99 2.40 -4.95
CA LEU A 70 4.07 2.31 -3.82
C LEU A 70 3.59 0.87 -3.67
N PHE A 71 3.81 0.27 -2.51
CA PHE A 71 3.13 -0.95 -2.09
C PHE A 71 1.82 -0.55 -1.41
N ASP A 72 0.68 -0.77 -2.10
CA ASP A 72 -0.68 -0.39 -1.68
C ASP A 72 -1.54 -1.64 -1.40
N PRO A 73 -1.18 -2.44 -0.37
CA PRO A 73 -1.74 -3.76 -0.14
C PRO A 73 -3.25 -3.72 0.11
N ALA A 74 -4.01 -4.45 -0.69
CA ALA A 74 -5.48 -4.45 -0.69
C ALA A 74 -6.09 -3.04 -0.96
N GLY A 75 -5.32 -2.16 -1.58
CA GLY A 75 -5.76 -0.82 -1.96
C GLY A 75 -6.80 -0.81 -3.08
N SER A 76 -7.32 0.37 -3.34
CA SER A 76 -8.30 0.58 -4.41
C SER A 76 -7.95 1.76 -5.32
N TRP A 77 -6.81 2.42 -5.05
CA TRP A 77 -6.32 3.46 -5.94
C TRP A 77 -5.67 2.83 -7.17
N ALA A 78 -5.92 3.41 -8.33
CA ALA A 78 -5.30 3.01 -9.59
C ALA A 78 -5.16 4.25 -10.48
N HIS A 79 -4.13 4.28 -11.31
CA HIS A 79 -3.89 5.32 -12.30
C HIS A 79 -3.25 4.72 -13.54
N PRO A 80 -3.59 5.17 -14.78
CA PRO A 80 -3.01 4.65 -16.02
C PRO A 80 -1.48 4.72 -16.06
N ASP A 81 -0.89 5.76 -15.48
CA ASP A 81 0.56 5.98 -15.45
C ASP A 81 1.27 5.23 -14.30
N SER A 82 0.51 4.50 -13.48
CA SER A 82 1.02 3.68 -12.38
C SER A 82 0.61 2.21 -12.56
N PRO A 83 1.25 1.48 -13.49
CA PRO A 83 0.96 0.06 -13.70
C PRO A 83 1.20 -0.74 -12.43
N GLU A 84 0.28 -1.68 -12.15
CA GLU A 84 0.27 -2.45 -10.91
C GLU A 84 0.63 -3.92 -11.14
N ARG A 85 1.43 -4.48 -10.22
CA ARG A 85 1.65 -5.92 -10.07
C ARG A 85 1.55 -6.30 -8.60
N HIS A 86 0.57 -7.10 -8.23
CA HIS A 86 0.37 -7.61 -6.87
C HIS A 86 0.46 -6.50 -5.80
N ASP A 87 -0.41 -5.49 -5.91
CA ASP A 87 -0.43 -4.34 -5.00
C ASP A 87 0.85 -3.46 -5.01
N VAL A 88 1.80 -3.67 -5.93
CA VAL A 88 2.92 -2.78 -6.18
C VAL A 88 2.63 -1.91 -7.40
N LEU A 89 2.58 -0.60 -7.18
CA LEU A 89 2.35 0.44 -8.17
C LEU A 89 3.70 1.03 -8.59
N TYR A 90 4.02 0.94 -9.88
CA TYR A 90 5.26 1.43 -10.46
C TYR A 90 5.10 2.86 -11.00
N GLY A 91 6.21 3.55 -11.25
CA GLY A 91 6.15 4.92 -11.76
C GLY A 91 5.61 5.92 -10.76
N PHE A 92 5.86 5.71 -9.48
CA PHE A 92 5.28 6.51 -8.41
C PHE A 92 6.10 7.81 -8.21
N ASP A 93 5.97 8.74 -9.16
CA ASP A 93 6.59 10.06 -9.14
C ASP A 93 5.86 11.04 -8.19
N ASP A 94 6.25 12.31 -8.18
CA ASP A 94 5.65 13.32 -7.31
C ASP A 94 4.20 13.65 -7.67
N GLU A 95 3.83 13.52 -8.95
CA GLU A 95 2.45 13.69 -9.37
C GLU A 95 1.58 12.54 -8.86
N GLN A 96 2.06 11.30 -8.98
CA GLN A 96 1.34 10.14 -8.46
C GLN A 96 1.27 10.15 -6.92
N LEU A 97 2.33 10.58 -6.25
CA LEU A 97 2.33 10.82 -4.80
C LEU A 97 1.26 11.84 -4.40
N PHE A 98 1.17 12.97 -5.10
CA PHE A 98 0.13 13.97 -4.88
C PHE A 98 -1.27 13.37 -5.11
N ARG A 99 -1.50 12.70 -6.25
CA ARG A 99 -2.78 12.08 -6.60
C ARG A 99 -3.21 11.05 -5.56
N TYR A 100 -2.32 10.17 -5.16
CA TYR A 100 -2.57 9.16 -4.12
C TYR A 100 -2.95 9.79 -2.79
N THR A 101 -2.17 10.78 -2.36
CA THR A 101 -2.40 11.48 -1.10
C THR A 101 -3.79 12.14 -1.07
N TYR A 102 -4.16 12.87 -2.12
CA TYR A 102 -5.43 13.59 -2.18
C TYR A 102 -6.62 12.70 -2.57
N TYR A 103 -6.40 11.54 -3.16
CA TYR A 103 -7.43 10.51 -3.27
C TYR A 103 -7.89 10.04 -1.88
N HIS A 104 -6.99 9.96 -0.93
CA HIS A 104 -7.26 9.53 0.43
C HIS A 104 -7.59 10.68 1.38
N ALA A 105 -6.88 11.81 1.29
CA ALA A 105 -7.19 13.01 2.07
C ALA A 105 -8.46 13.69 1.52
N ARG A 106 -9.51 13.71 2.33
CA ARG A 106 -10.81 14.29 1.99
C ARG A 106 -11.56 14.69 3.28
N ARG A 107 -12.65 15.37 3.18
CA ARG A 107 -13.41 15.84 4.35
C ARG A 107 -13.66 14.76 5.42
N THR A 108 -13.80 13.51 5.01
CA THR A 108 -14.04 12.37 5.93
C THR A 108 -12.76 11.69 6.42
N HIS A 109 -11.62 11.95 5.79
CA HIS A 109 -10.36 11.30 6.11
C HIS A 109 -9.18 12.26 5.99
N ARG A 110 -8.19 12.07 6.83
CA ARG A 110 -6.85 12.64 6.72
C ARG A 110 -5.84 11.55 6.45
N VAL A 111 -4.70 11.92 5.93
CA VAL A 111 -3.57 11.00 5.72
C VAL A 111 -2.42 11.43 6.61
N ARG A 112 -1.98 10.55 7.50
CA ARG A 112 -0.73 10.68 8.23
C ARG A 112 0.37 10.05 7.40
N ILE A 113 1.41 10.81 7.10
CA ILE A 113 2.53 10.42 6.27
C ILE A 113 3.78 10.42 7.15
N GLN A 114 4.46 9.31 7.24
CA GLN A 114 5.62 9.11 8.12
C GLN A 114 6.82 8.68 7.28
N HIS A 115 7.87 9.47 7.33
CA HIS A 115 9.09 9.33 6.54
C HIS A 115 10.21 8.74 7.37
N LEU A 116 10.96 7.81 6.80
CA LEU A 116 12.16 7.26 7.39
C LEU A 116 13.23 7.06 6.33
N GLN A 117 14.31 7.83 6.41
CA GLN A 117 15.50 7.58 5.62
C GLN A 117 16.18 6.30 6.11
N VAL A 118 16.54 5.45 5.17
CA VAL A 118 17.19 4.17 5.44
C VAL A 118 18.44 3.99 4.56
N PRO A 119 19.36 3.10 4.89
CA PRO A 119 20.44 2.73 3.97
C PRO A 119 19.88 2.22 2.65
N ALA A 120 20.54 2.53 1.53
CA ALA A 120 20.09 2.11 0.20
C ALA A 120 19.88 0.59 0.09
N GLU A 121 20.76 -0.21 0.71
CA GLU A 121 20.62 -1.67 0.75
C GLU A 121 19.34 -2.12 1.50
N THR A 122 18.97 -1.38 2.55
CA THR A 122 17.73 -1.60 3.29
C THR A 122 16.51 -1.33 2.43
N ALA A 123 16.49 -0.18 1.72
CA ALA A 123 15.41 0.17 0.79
C ALA A 123 15.27 -0.86 -0.34
N GLU A 124 16.37 -1.32 -0.93
CA GLU A 124 16.38 -2.37 -1.95
C GLU A 124 15.83 -3.70 -1.43
N THR A 125 16.16 -4.07 -0.21
CA THR A 125 15.63 -5.27 0.41
C THR A 125 14.12 -5.17 0.59
N ILE A 126 13.63 -4.03 1.06
CA ILE A 126 12.18 -3.78 1.24
C ILE A 126 11.47 -3.78 -0.11
N LEU A 127 12.05 -3.13 -1.14
CA LEU A 127 11.52 -3.13 -2.51
C LEU A 127 11.35 -4.56 -3.04
N ARG A 128 12.38 -5.37 -2.95
CA ARG A 128 12.34 -6.76 -3.40
C ARG A 128 11.27 -7.57 -2.64
N LEU A 129 11.20 -7.43 -1.32
CA LEU A 129 10.22 -8.12 -0.49
C LEU A 129 8.78 -7.72 -0.84
N ALA A 130 8.54 -6.42 -1.13
CA ALA A 130 7.24 -5.95 -1.58
C ALA A 130 6.85 -6.55 -2.94
N GLN A 131 7.78 -6.58 -3.90
CA GLN A 131 7.56 -7.16 -5.23
C GLN A 131 7.30 -8.68 -5.20
N GLU A 132 7.89 -9.39 -4.24
CA GLU A 132 7.76 -10.83 -4.06
C GLU A 132 6.56 -11.24 -3.18
N TYR A 133 5.91 -10.28 -2.49
CA TYR A 133 4.90 -10.58 -1.47
C TYR A 133 3.64 -11.25 -2.06
N GLY A 134 3.24 -10.84 -3.25
CA GLY A 134 2.02 -11.33 -3.90
C GLY A 134 0.76 -10.53 -3.51
N PRO A 135 -0.40 -10.91 -4.06
CA PRO A 135 -1.65 -10.16 -3.86
C PRO A 135 -2.15 -10.26 -2.42
N VAL A 136 -2.57 -9.13 -1.87
CA VAL A 136 -2.99 -9.01 -0.47
C VAL A 136 -4.52 -9.03 -0.34
N PRO A 137 -5.09 -9.90 0.51
CA PRO A 137 -6.53 -9.91 0.78
C PRO A 137 -7.00 -8.64 1.51
N ASP A 138 -8.29 -8.28 1.35
CA ASP A 138 -8.90 -7.17 2.06
C ASP A 138 -8.70 -7.26 3.58
N GLY A 139 -8.36 -6.12 4.22
CA GLY A 139 -8.12 -6.03 5.65
C GLY A 139 -6.73 -6.45 6.11
N PHE A 140 -5.82 -6.83 5.18
CA PHE A 140 -4.46 -7.25 5.50
C PHE A 140 -3.39 -6.18 5.20
N CYS A 141 -3.78 -4.95 4.86
CA CYS A 141 -2.84 -3.89 4.47
C CYS A 141 -1.75 -3.65 5.53
N ALA A 142 -2.10 -3.42 6.78
CA ALA A 142 -1.11 -3.23 7.84
C ALA A 142 -0.30 -4.50 8.12
N ARG A 143 -0.96 -5.67 8.08
CA ARG A 143 -0.31 -6.95 8.34
C ARG A 143 0.78 -7.26 7.33
N SER A 144 0.52 -7.05 6.04
CA SER A 144 1.49 -7.31 4.98
C SER A 144 2.72 -6.38 5.08
N ILE A 145 2.51 -5.11 5.44
CA ILE A 145 3.63 -4.17 5.68
C ILE A 145 4.48 -4.63 6.88
N PHE A 146 3.86 -5.06 7.99
CA PHE A 146 4.59 -5.65 9.10
C PHE A 146 5.40 -6.88 8.68
N ASP A 147 4.79 -7.77 7.87
CA ASP A 147 5.44 -9.01 7.44
C ASP A 147 6.66 -8.73 6.55
N ILE A 148 6.64 -7.65 5.75
CA ILE A 148 7.79 -7.18 4.97
C ILE A 148 8.85 -6.58 5.89
N LEU A 149 8.49 -5.55 6.67
CA LEU A 149 9.46 -4.79 7.47
C LEU A 149 10.19 -5.67 8.48
N ARG A 150 9.52 -6.58 9.16
CA ARG A 150 10.13 -7.46 10.17
C ARG A 150 11.20 -8.43 9.64
N GLN A 151 11.31 -8.59 8.34
CA GLN A 151 12.38 -9.37 7.70
C GLN A 151 13.65 -8.56 7.50
N VAL A 152 13.64 -7.26 7.85
CA VAL A 152 14.71 -6.33 7.56
C VAL A 152 15.35 -5.87 8.87
N PRO A 153 16.70 -5.84 8.97
CA PRO A 153 17.40 -5.37 10.15
C PRO A 153 16.97 -3.96 10.58
N GLY A 154 16.67 -3.80 11.87
CA GLY A 154 16.18 -2.55 12.47
C GLY A 154 14.67 -2.46 12.63
N PHE A 155 13.90 -3.44 12.11
CA PHE A 155 12.45 -3.48 12.21
C PHE A 155 11.92 -4.74 12.93
N GLU A 156 12.79 -5.55 13.50
CA GLU A 156 12.45 -6.86 14.10
C GLU A 156 11.50 -6.73 15.30
N GLU A 157 11.58 -5.62 16.02
CA GLU A 157 10.79 -5.36 17.24
C GLU A 157 9.35 -4.92 16.93
N LEU A 158 9.00 -4.68 15.67
CA LEU A 158 7.64 -4.35 15.28
C LEU A 158 6.69 -5.52 15.60
N ASN A 159 5.62 -5.26 16.35
CA ASN A 159 4.63 -6.26 16.74
C ASN A 159 3.49 -6.31 15.73
N PRO A 160 3.33 -7.40 14.96
CA PRO A 160 2.35 -7.50 13.89
C PRO A 160 0.92 -7.25 14.33
N SER A 161 0.18 -6.49 13.53
CA SER A 161 -1.22 -6.16 13.75
C SER A 161 -1.95 -6.04 12.41
N PHE A 162 -3.27 -6.19 12.45
CA PHE A 162 -4.14 -5.89 11.29
C PHE A 162 -4.60 -4.43 11.26
N PHE A 163 -4.26 -3.64 12.29
CA PHE A 163 -4.76 -2.28 12.43
C PHE A 163 -3.73 -1.24 11.95
N PRO A 164 -4.08 -0.40 10.94
CA PRO A 164 -3.18 0.62 10.41
C PRO A 164 -2.64 1.59 11.48
N ASN A 165 -3.47 2.00 12.45
CA ASN A 165 -3.00 2.85 13.55
C ASN A 165 -1.89 2.20 14.37
N ARG A 166 -1.97 0.88 14.62
CA ARG A 166 -0.93 0.16 15.37
C ARG A 166 0.40 0.11 14.63
N LEU A 167 0.33 -0.04 13.30
CA LEU A 167 1.52 0.05 12.45
C LEU A 167 2.12 1.47 12.53
N SER A 168 1.29 2.49 12.32
CA SER A 168 1.71 3.89 12.34
C SER A 168 2.27 4.34 13.71
N GLU A 169 1.66 3.89 14.82
CA GLU A 169 2.14 4.17 16.17
C GLU A 169 3.54 3.59 16.39
N GLN A 170 3.77 2.33 16.02
CA GLN A 170 5.07 1.68 16.19
C GLN A 170 6.12 2.23 15.22
N PHE A 171 5.70 2.58 13.99
CA PHE A 171 6.60 3.17 13.01
C PHE A 171 7.12 4.54 13.48
N ALA A 172 6.26 5.34 14.15
CA ALA A 172 6.63 6.63 14.72
C ALA A 172 7.71 6.54 15.82
N GLU A 173 7.84 5.37 16.47
CA GLU A 173 8.84 5.14 17.51
C GLU A 173 10.24 4.80 16.95
N LEU A 174 10.34 4.53 15.64
CA LEU A 174 11.62 4.24 15.01
C LEU A 174 12.52 5.49 14.97
N PRO A 175 13.81 5.36 15.25
CA PRO A 175 14.73 6.49 15.24
C PRO A 175 14.81 7.17 13.87
N GLY A 176 14.64 8.50 13.83
CA GLY A 176 14.74 9.29 12.61
C GLY A 176 13.44 9.47 11.85
N VAL A 177 12.35 8.89 12.32
CA VAL A 177 11.03 9.14 11.73
C VAL A 177 10.59 10.58 11.98
N TRP A 178 10.13 11.24 10.91
CA TRP A 178 9.38 12.48 10.99
C TRP A 178 8.04 12.31 10.26
N GLU A 179 7.08 13.18 10.53
CA GLU A 179 5.73 13.00 10.00
C GLU A 179 5.02 14.32 9.68
N GLU A 180 4.08 14.20 8.77
CA GLU A 180 3.10 15.25 8.46
C GLU A 180 1.69 14.65 8.38
N VAL A 181 0.68 15.53 8.45
CA VAL A 181 -0.72 15.13 8.31
C VAL A 181 -1.38 16.01 7.27
N VAL A 182 -1.89 15.36 6.23
CA VAL A 182 -2.59 16.04 5.13
C VAL A 182 -4.10 15.96 5.36
N TYR A 183 -4.72 17.14 5.33
CA TYR A 183 -6.18 17.33 5.37
C TYR A 183 -6.66 17.88 4.03
N SER A 184 -7.89 17.59 3.68
CA SER A 184 -8.55 18.17 2.51
C SER A 184 -10.03 18.33 2.80
N ASP A 185 -10.62 19.43 2.27
CA ASP A 185 -12.05 19.67 2.33
C ASP A 185 -12.80 19.06 1.12
N ALA A 186 -12.08 18.38 0.23
CA ALA A 186 -12.67 17.71 -0.94
C ALA A 186 -13.73 16.68 -0.53
N GLU A 187 -14.83 16.68 -1.26
CA GLU A 187 -15.90 15.70 -1.05
C GLU A 187 -15.44 14.29 -1.47
N PRO A 188 -15.95 13.23 -0.81
CA PRO A 188 -15.58 11.85 -1.16
C PRO A 188 -15.84 11.47 -2.62
N THR A 189 -16.79 12.12 -3.29
CA THR A 189 -17.12 11.92 -4.70
C THR A 189 -16.10 12.53 -5.66
N GLU A 190 -15.32 13.50 -5.23
CA GLU A 190 -14.30 14.18 -6.05
C GLU A 190 -13.01 13.36 -6.18
N ARG A 191 -12.85 12.30 -5.39
CA ARG A 191 -11.63 11.47 -5.42
C ARG A 191 -11.32 10.85 -6.80
N GLN A 192 -12.33 10.67 -7.65
CA GLN A 192 -12.16 10.09 -8.98
C GLN A 192 -11.27 10.92 -9.90
N GLN A 193 -11.16 12.24 -9.67
CA GLN A 193 -10.23 13.09 -10.43
C GLN A 193 -8.75 12.72 -10.23
N TYR A 194 -8.43 11.96 -9.17
CA TYR A 194 -7.07 11.54 -8.85
C TYR A 194 -6.74 10.12 -9.36
N THR A 195 -7.62 9.52 -10.15
CA THR A 195 -7.45 8.19 -10.75
C THR A 195 -7.49 8.20 -12.28
N GLN A 196 -7.39 9.42 -12.89
CA GLN A 196 -7.49 9.63 -14.35
C GLN A 196 -6.27 10.37 -14.87
#